data_335b08871a0e2c94ca26f238266e7fc9
#
_entry.id   335b08871a0e2c94ca26f238266e7fc9
#
_cell.length_a   1.000
_cell.length_b   1.000
_cell.length_c   1.000
_cell.angle_alpha   90.00
_cell.angle_beta   90.00
_cell.angle_gamma   90.00
#
_symmetry.space_group_name_H-M   'P 1'
#
loop_
_entity.id
_entity.type
_entity.pdbx_description
1 polymer ?
#
loop_
_entity_poly.entity_id
_entity_poly.type
_entity_poly.pdbx_seq_one_letter_code
_entity_poly.pdbx_strand_id
1 'polypeptide(L)'
;MEELLGEIGLRLTDELDTKTVFPLLRQRFHKELAFLEKCPAILETENMIFVHGGIPHENLDELKTEERHQFLKWDRFLASGLRFYKTVVVGHWPVTLYSPSFPNAAPLYRKEQNILSIDGGCGIKKEGQINLLIFPSPASETYDLLTWDALPTVRAVDAQAESSDFGYIRWGDDEVTLLSDDGQTAKVLHRDRVMTVPSKGLYQKDGVWHASEITDYFLPVSPGDTLSVIEETPIGLYAKKGSVTGWYKGRYEACH
;
A
#
# COMPACT_ATOMS: atom_id res chain seq x y z
N MET A 1 -14.08 5.91 9.85
CA MET A 1 -15.38 6.62 10.08
C MET A 1 -16.14 6.02 11.25
N GLU A 2 -16.31 4.69 11.32
CA GLU A 2 -17.02 4.01 12.43
C GLU A 2 -16.47 4.36 13.81
N GLU A 3 -15.14 4.35 13.98
CA GLU A 3 -14.50 4.75 15.25
C GLU A 3 -14.83 6.20 15.63
N LEU A 4 -14.76 7.13 14.68
CA LEU A 4 -15.07 8.54 14.92
C LEU A 4 -16.55 8.75 15.28
N LEU A 5 -17.45 7.99 14.66
CA LEU A 5 -18.87 8.00 15.00
C LEU A 5 -19.11 7.38 16.38
N GLY A 6 -18.42 6.29 16.72
CA GLY A 6 -18.47 5.65 18.02
C GLY A 6 -18.11 6.61 19.16
N GLU A 7 -17.11 7.49 18.95
CA GLU A 7 -16.69 8.53 19.92
C GLU A 7 -17.77 9.57 20.20
N ILE A 8 -18.72 9.76 19.30
CA ILE A 8 -19.89 10.65 19.48
C ILE A 8 -21.21 9.89 19.71
N GLY A 9 -21.12 8.57 19.98
CA GLY A 9 -22.27 7.70 20.30
C GLY A 9 -23.14 7.35 19.09
N LEU A 10 -22.64 7.50 17.87
CA LEU A 10 -23.33 7.16 16.63
C LEU A 10 -22.76 5.88 15.99
N ARG A 11 -23.55 5.24 15.13
CA ARG A 11 -23.13 4.11 14.29
C ARG A 11 -23.28 4.47 12.81
N LEU A 12 -22.41 3.91 11.97
CA LEU A 12 -22.54 4.07 10.52
C LEU A 12 -23.78 3.30 10.04
N THR A 13 -24.73 4.05 9.45
CA THR A 13 -25.94 3.51 8.81
C THR A 13 -26.19 4.25 7.52
N ASP A 14 -26.98 3.67 6.60
CA ASP A 14 -27.33 4.31 5.32
C ASP A 14 -28.21 5.56 5.50
N GLU A 15 -28.82 5.73 6.70
CA GLU A 15 -29.69 6.87 7.05
C GLU A 15 -28.93 8.05 7.69
N LEU A 16 -27.60 7.96 7.83
CA LEU A 16 -26.79 8.99 8.48
C LEU A 16 -26.78 10.28 7.64
N ASP A 17 -27.44 11.31 8.16
CA ASP A 17 -27.39 12.64 7.54
C ASP A 17 -26.07 13.34 7.88
N THR A 18 -25.23 13.54 6.87
CA THR A 18 -23.93 14.21 6.99
C THR A 18 -24.05 15.64 7.52
N LYS A 19 -25.18 16.36 7.24
CA LYS A 19 -25.43 17.72 7.74
C LYS A 19 -25.58 17.75 9.26
N THR A 20 -26.10 16.69 9.85
CA THR A 20 -26.23 16.55 11.31
C THR A 20 -24.95 16.03 11.94
N VAL A 21 -24.27 15.09 11.31
CA VAL A 21 -23.09 14.39 11.86
C VAL A 21 -21.84 15.25 11.82
N PHE A 22 -21.57 15.97 10.73
CA PHE A 22 -20.34 16.76 10.59
C PHE A 22 -20.19 17.86 11.66
N PRO A 23 -21.21 18.61 12.06
CA PRO A 23 -21.10 19.55 13.17
C PRO A 23 -20.70 18.88 14.50
N LEU A 24 -21.25 17.69 14.80
CA LEU A 24 -20.92 16.94 16.02
C LEU A 24 -19.47 16.43 16.01
N LEU A 25 -19.02 15.86 14.87
CA LEU A 25 -17.61 15.47 14.69
C LEU A 25 -16.69 16.68 14.80
N ARG A 26 -17.03 17.80 14.18
CA ARG A 26 -16.24 19.05 14.25
C ARG A 26 -16.18 19.61 15.68
N GLN A 27 -17.22 19.49 16.46
CA GLN A 27 -17.23 19.89 17.86
C GLN A 27 -16.35 18.96 18.71
N ARG A 28 -16.47 17.63 18.53
CA ARG A 28 -15.72 16.63 19.31
C ARG A 28 -14.23 16.65 18.97
N PHE A 29 -13.86 16.77 17.71
CA PHE A 29 -12.49 16.71 17.19
C PHE A 29 -11.96 18.06 16.71
N HIS A 30 -12.40 19.17 17.37
CA HIS A 30 -12.07 20.52 16.90
C HIS A 30 -10.56 20.83 16.88
N LYS A 31 -9.77 20.23 17.79
CA LYS A 31 -8.31 20.43 17.86
C LYS A 31 -7.60 19.71 16.72
N GLU A 32 -7.96 18.45 16.50
CA GLU A 32 -7.42 17.60 15.45
C GLU A 32 -7.74 18.15 14.07
N LEU A 33 -9.01 18.54 13.86
CA LEU A 33 -9.44 19.14 12.60
C LEU A 33 -8.79 20.52 12.37
N ALA A 34 -8.67 21.37 13.40
CA ALA A 34 -7.98 22.64 13.29
C ALA A 34 -6.48 22.48 12.99
N PHE A 35 -5.84 21.41 13.47
CA PHE A 35 -4.48 21.07 13.10
C PHE A 35 -4.40 20.69 11.62
N LEU A 36 -5.25 19.74 11.16
CA LEU A 36 -5.27 19.29 9.76
C LEU A 36 -5.60 20.43 8.77
N GLU A 37 -6.52 21.33 9.14
CA GLU A 37 -6.88 22.48 8.31
C GLU A 37 -5.71 23.47 8.11
N LYS A 38 -4.76 23.51 9.07
CA LYS A 38 -3.58 24.36 9.02
C LYS A 38 -2.39 23.69 8.33
N CYS A 39 -2.41 22.37 8.12
CA CYS A 39 -1.33 21.69 7.44
C CYS A 39 -1.17 22.24 6.01
N PRO A 40 0.06 22.54 5.55
CA PRO A 40 0.29 22.92 4.17
C PRO A 40 -0.03 21.75 3.24
N ALA A 41 -0.51 22.03 2.02
CA ALA A 41 -0.69 20.99 1.01
C ALA A 41 0.65 20.55 0.40
N ILE A 42 1.62 21.45 0.38
CA ILE A 42 2.99 21.22 -0.10
C ILE A 42 3.94 21.76 0.96
N LEU A 43 4.98 21.01 1.28
CA LEU A 43 6.11 21.44 2.06
C LEU A 43 7.36 21.39 1.19
N GLU A 44 8.04 22.53 1.02
CA GLU A 44 9.28 22.64 0.27
C GLU A 44 10.46 22.86 1.20
N THR A 45 11.55 22.14 0.94
CA THR A 45 12.86 22.36 1.56
C THR A 45 13.88 22.72 0.49
N GLU A 46 15.16 22.79 0.85
CA GLU A 46 16.23 23.08 -0.10
C GLU A 46 16.27 22.09 -1.25
N ASN A 47 16.15 20.77 -0.97
CA ASN A 47 16.34 19.70 -1.95
C ASN A 47 15.07 18.88 -2.21
N MET A 48 13.99 19.09 -1.47
CA MET A 48 12.81 18.24 -1.52
C MET A 48 11.51 19.02 -1.55
N ILE A 49 10.49 18.36 -2.11
CA ILE A 49 9.09 18.79 -2.10
C ILE A 49 8.28 17.61 -1.56
N PHE A 50 7.55 17.85 -0.49
CA PHE A 50 6.65 16.85 0.10
C PHE A 50 5.21 17.22 -0.25
N VAL A 51 4.49 16.28 -0.85
CA VAL A 51 3.09 16.44 -1.26
C VAL A 51 2.39 15.09 -1.18
N HIS A 52 1.09 15.07 -0.83
CA HIS A 52 0.39 13.81 -0.66
C HIS A 52 0.21 13.03 -1.97
N GLY A 53 -0.45 13.62 -2.98
CA GLY A 53 -0.78 12.92 -4.24
C GLY A 53 0.22 13.16 -5.37
N GLY A 54 0.62 14.41 -5.56
CA GLY A 54 1.49 14.84 -6.65
C GLY A 54 1.33 16.31 -6.96
N ILE A 55 2.05 16.80 -7.97
CA ILE A 55 2.00 18.18 -8.45
C ILE A 55 1.80 18.21 -9.97
N PRO A 56 0.95 19.12 -10.51
CA PRO A 56 0.51 19.08 -11.90
C PRO A 56 1.58 19.49 -12.92
N HIS A 57 2.60 20.23 -12.49
CA HIS A 57 3.67 20.71 -13.37
C HIS A 57 4.97 20.98 -12.59
N GLU A 58 6.05 21.19 -13.34
CA GLU A 58 7.40 21.29 -12.78
C GLU A 58 7.73 22.69 -12.24
N ASN A 59 6.97 23.70 -12.64
CA ASN A 59 7.16 25.08 -12.19
C ASN A 59 6.45 25.30 -10.84
N LEU A 60 7.23 25.36 -9.75
CA LEU A 60 6.71 25.50 -8.40
C LEU A 60 6.03 26.86 -8.13
N ASP A 61 6.40 27.92 -8.86
CA ASP A 61 5.74 29.22 -8.69
C ASP A 61 4.30 29.20 -9.20
N GLU A 62 4.01 28.41 -10.21
CA GLU A 62 2.65 28.24 -10.74
C GLU A 62 1.75 27.46 -9.75
N LEU A 63 2.31 26.56 -8.92
CA LEU A 63 1.56 25.80 -7.92
C LEU A 63 0.85 26.68 -6.88
N LYS A 64 1.31 27.90 -6.68
CA LYS A 64 0.69 28.85 -5.73
C LYS A 64 -0.71 29.29 -6.14
N THR A 65 -1.07 29.12 -7.41
CA THR A 65 -2.39 29.47 -7.98
C THR A 65 -3.31 28.27 -8.12
N GLU A 66 -2.80 27.06 -7.89
CA GLU A 66 -3.55 25.82 -8.02
C GLU A 66 -4.47 25.56 -6.82
N GLU A 67 -5.56 24.85 -7.07
CA GLU A 67 -6.47 24.48 -6.01
C GLU A 67 -5.87 23.36 -5.14
N ARG A 68 -5.97 23.52 -3.83
CA ARG A 68 -5.37 22.62 -2.84
C ARG A 68 -5.71 21.14 -3.04
N HIS A 69 -6.92 20.83 -3.51
CA HIS A 69 -7.36 19.44 -3.68
C HIS A 69 -6.58 18.70 -4.78
N GLN A 70 -6.00 19.40 -5.76
CA GLN A 70 -5.19 18.80 -6.83
C GLN A 70 -3.93 18.11 -6.29
N PHE A 71 -3.43 18.57 -5.13
CA PHE A 71 -2.25 17.99 -4.48
C PHE A 71 -2.56 16.76 -3.63
N LEU A 72 -3.85 16.48 -3.37
CA LEU A 72 -4.26 15.42 -2.45
C LEU A 72 -4.55 14.09 -3.16
N LYS A 73 -4.79 14.11 -4.47
CA LYS A 73 -5.15 12.91 -5.19
C LYS A 73 -4.57 12.91 -6.61
N TRP A 74 -3.60 12.05 -6.83
CA TRP A 74 -3.05 11.78 -8.14
C TRP A 74 -2.70 10.29 -8.27
N ASP A 75 -3.62 9.54 -8.88
CA ASP A 75 -3.43 8.11 -9.12
C ASP A 75 -2.26 7.90 -10.09
N ARG A 76 -1.32 7.02 -9.74
CA ARG A 76 -0.17 6.68 -10.58
C ARG A 76 0.75 7.86 -10.92
N PHE A 77 1.02 8.75 -9.97
CA PHE A 77 1.87 9.92 -10.21
C PHE A 77 3.24 9.59 -10.84
N LEU A 78 3.86 8.47 -10.48
CA LEU A 78 5.10 7.98 -11.12
C LEU A 78 4.94 7.68 -12.64
N ALA A 79 3.73 7.55 -13.15
CA ALA A 79 3.45 7.37 -14.57
C ALA A 79 3.16 8.70 -15.31
N SER A 80 3.22 9.84 -14.63
CA SER A 80 2.95 11.18 -15.21
C SER A 80 3.94 11.58 -16.30
N GLY A 81 5.18 11.08 -16.23
CA GLY A 81 6.27 11.49 -17.11
C GLY A 81 6.96 12.80 -16.71
N LEU A 82 6.43 13.49 -15.69
CA LEU A 82 7.01 14.73 -15.16
C LEU A 82 8.40 14.48 -14.56
N ARG A 83 9.24 15.51 -14.59
CA ARG A 83 10.61 15.49 -14.07
C ARG A 83 10.87 16.73 -13.25
N PHE A 84 11.55 16.57 -12.12
CA PHE A 84 11.75 17.65 -11.18
C PHE A 84 13.25 17.86 -10.89
N TYR A 85 13.64 19.09 -10.59
CA TYR A 85 14.99 19.41 -10.16
C TYR A 85 15.21 19.12 -8.66
N LYS A 86 14.14 19.19 -7.85
CA LYS A 86 14.12 18.70 -6.46
C LYS A 86 13.45 17.34 -6.38
N THR A 87 13.80 16.54 -5.38
CA THR A 87 13.11 15.27 -5.15
C THR A 87 11.67 15.51 -4.68
N VAL A 88 10.69 15.04 -5.44
CA VAL A 88 9.27 15.09 -5.05
C VAL A 88 8.92 13.82 -4.30
N VAL A 89 8.62 13.96 -3.01
CA VAL A 89 8.22 12.84 -2.14
C VAL A 89 6.70 12.78 -2.10
N VAL A 90 6.13 11.62 -2.48
CA VAL A 90 4.68 11.43 -2.62
C VAL A 90 4.18 10.19 -1.89
N GLY A 91 2.90 10.20 -1.54
CA GLY A 91 2.11 9.07 -1.05
C GLY A 91 0.94 8.76 -1.98
N HIS A 92 -0.25 8.56 -1.41
CA HIS A 92 -1.55 8.36 -2.04
C HIS A 92 -1.69 7.05 -2.86
N TRP A 93 -0.75 6.76 -3.74
CA TRP A 93 -0.79 5.55 -4.57
C TRP A 93 0.19 4.50 -4.02
N PRO A 94 -0.30 3.37 -3.48
CA PRO A 94 0.56 2.36 -2.89
C PRO A 94 1.67 1.89 -3.83
N VAL A 95 2.90 1.87 -3.32
CA VAL A 95 4.08 1.49 -4.12
C VAL A 95 3.99 0.08 -4.67
N THR A 96 3.27 -0.82 -3.98
CA THR A 96 2.99 -2.19 -4.43
C THR A 96 2.31 -2.23 -5.80
N LEU A 97 1.48 -1.22 -6.14
CA LEU A 97 0.77 -1.14 -7.42
C LEU A 97 1.66 -0.71 -8.61
N TYR A 98 2.87 -0.23 -8.34
CA TYR A 98 3.86 0.03 -9.40
C TYR A 98 4.70 -1.20 -9.72
N SER A 99 4.73 -2.21 -8.84
CA SER A 99 5.47 -3.44 -9.09
C SER A 99 4.78 -4.27 -10.18
N PRO A 100 5.51 -4.72 -11.21
CA PRO A 100 4.93 -5.59 -12.24
C PRO A 100 4.87 -7.06 -11.82
N SER A 101 5.60 -7.46 -10.77
CA SER A 101 5.95 -8.86 -10.52
C SER A 101 5.41 -9.40 -9.19
N PHE A 102 5.71 -8.74 -8.08
CA PHE A 102 5.25 -9.12 -6.74
C PHE A 102 5.07 -7.88 -5.86
N PRO A 103 4.26 -7.96 -4.79
CA PRO A 103 4.06 -6.82 -3.91
C PRO A 103 5.34 -6.48 -3.15
N ASN A 104 5.80 -5.23 -3.31
CA ASN A 104 6.91 -4.67 -2.54
C ASN A 104 6.48 -3.30 -2.02
N ALA A 105 6.36 -3.17 -0.71
CA ALA A 105 5.90 -1.96 -0.04
C ALA A 105 7.04 -0.97 0.33
N ALA A 106 8.29 -1.26 -0.05
CA ALA A 106 9.41 -0.33 0.14
C ALA A 106 9.25 0.93 -0.71
N PRO A 107 9.76 2.08 -0.26
CA PRO A 107 9.79 3.29 -1.07
C PRO A 107 10.38 3.06 -2.46
N LEU A 108 9.78 3.68 -3.47
CA LEU A 108 10.18 3.54 -4.86
C LEU A 108 10.68 4.88 -5.42
N TYR A 109 11.97 4.95 -5.68
CA TYR A 109 12.59 6.13 -6.29
C TYR A 109 12.74 5.98 -7.80
N ARG A 110 12.14 6.90 -8.55
CA ARG A 110 12.30 7.04 -10.00
C ARG A 110 13.33 8.14 -10.28
N LYS A 111 14.59 7.72 -10.41
CA LYS A 111 15.73 8.64 -10.56
C LYS A 111 15.57 9.59 -11.76
N GLU A 112 15.05 9.10 -12.88
CA GLU A 112 14.88 9.86 -14.12
C GLU A 112 13.86 10.99 -13.99
N GLN A 113 12.93 10.85 -13.04
CA GLN A 113 11.87 11.82 -12.75
C GLN A 113 12.17 12.64 -11.49
N ASN A 114 13.10 12.17 -10.67
CA ASN A 114 13.37 12.69 -9.33
C ASN A 114 12.13 12.64 -8.42
N ILE A 115 11.38 11.50 -8.46
CA ILE A 115 10.19 11.26 -7.65
C ILE A 115 10.43 10.06 -6.72
N LEU A 116 10.15 10.24 -5.43
CA LEU A 116 10.20 9.22 -4.40
C LEU A 116 8.78 8.93 -3.88
N SER A 117 8.21 7.79 -4.24
CA SER A 117 6.92 7.33 -3.70
C SER A 117 7.15 6.50 -2.45
N ILE A 118 6.48 6.86 -1.34
CA ILE A 118 6.69 6.23 -0.02
C ILE A 118 5.45 5.55 0.55
N ASP A 119 4.31 5.54 -0.15
CA ASP A 119 3.08 4.94 0.33
C ASP A 119 3.20 3.42 0.40
N GLY A 120 3.38 2.87 1.59
CA GLY A 120 3.44 1.43 1.84
C GLY A 120 2.08 0.75 1.88
N GLY A 121 0.98 1.45 1.61
CA GLY A 121 -0.38 0.89 1.62
C GLY A 121 -0.98 0.68 3.01
N CYS A 122 -0.41 1.29 4.06
CA CYS A 122 -0.91 1.16 5.43
C CYS A 122 -2.39 1.58 5.53
N GLY A 123 -3.21 0.71 6.13
CA GLY A 123 -4.65 0.95 6.31
C GLY A 123 -5.54 0.61 5.10
N ILE A 124 -4.96 0.35 3.91
CA ILE A 124 -5.72 -0.03 2.70
C ILE A 124 -5.30 -1.36 2.09
N LYS A 125 -4.08 -1.82 2.34
CA LYS A 125 -3.56 -3.11 1.89
C LYS A 125 -3.42 -4.06 3.08
N LYS A 126 -3.70 -5.36 2.89
CA LYS A 126 -3.48 -6.38 3.92
C LYS A 126 -2.00 -6.47 4.30
N GLU A 127 -1.11 -6.38 3.32
CA GLU A 127 0.34 -6.36 3.46
C GLU A 127 0.91 -4.97 3.76
N GLY A 128 0.05 -3.96 3.94
CA GLY A 128 0.43 -2.56 4.09
C GLY A 128 1.39 -2.31 5.25
N GLN A 129 2.24 -1.31 5.08
CA GLN A 129 3.20 -0.85 6.09
C GLN A 129 3.31 0.67 6.09
N ILE A 130 3.79 1.22 7.20
CA ILE A 130 4.25 2.60 7.27
C ILE A 130 5.71 2.62 6.84
N ASN A 131 6.07 3.53 5.94
CA ASN A 131 7.44 3.88 5.60
C ASN A 131 7.76 5.24 6.24
N LEU A 132 8.75 5.28 7.11
CA LEU A 132 9.24 6.50 7.74
C LEU A 132 10.63 6.81 7.20
N LEU A 133 10.76 7.95 6.53
CA LEU A 133 12.05 8.48 6.08
C LEU A 133 12.58 9.46 7.13
N ILE A 134 13.82 9.27 7.56
CA ILE A 134 14.51 10.12 8.53
C ILE A 134 15.65 10.83 7.82
N PHE A 135 15.48 12.12 7.60
CA PHE A 135 16.51 12.96 7.01
C PHE A 135 17.35 13.61 8.11
N PRO A 136 18.70 13.51 8.07
CA PRO A 136 19.59 14.13 9.06
C PRO A 136 19.45 15.65 9.14
N SER A 137 19.08 16.30 8.03
CA SER A 137 18.81 17.74 7.95
C SER A 137 17.85 18.05 6.80
N PRO A 138 17.23 19.25 6.76
CA PRO A 138 16.39 19.68 5.64
C PRO A 138 17.14 19.78 4.29
N ALA A 139 18.46 19.87 4.32
CA ALA A 139 19.32 19.91 3.12
C ALA A 139 19.85 18.52 2.71
N SER A 140 19.52 17.46 3.46
CA SER A 140 20.02 16.11 3.15
C SER A 140 19.34 15.53 1.92
N GLU A 141 20.12 14.86 1.08
CA GLU A 141 19.62 14.05 -0.05
C GLU A 141 19.50 12.57 0.33
N THR A 142 20.08 12.17 1.47
CA THR A 142 20.04 10.81 2.00
C THR A 142 19.13 10.72 3.21
N TYR A 143 18.55 9.55 3.42
CA TYR A 143 17.65 9.26 4.53
C TYR A 143 17.88 7.85 5.06
N ASP A 144 17.55 7.66 6.33
CA ASP A 144 17.35 6.34 6.92
C ASP A 144 15.87 5.94 6.73
N LEU A 145 15.63 4.65 6.47
CA LEU A 145 14.29 4.09 6.31
C LEU A 145 13.97 3.20 7.52
N LEU A 146 12.89 3.54 8.20
CA LEU A 146 12.23 2.62 9.13
C LEU A 146 10.90 2.17 8.52
N THR A 147 10.57 0.90 8.70
CA THR A 147 9.29 0.33 8.27
C THR A 147 8.58 -0.29 9.46
N TRP A 148 7.27 -0.19 9.48
CA TRP A 148 6.45 -0.79 10.52
C TRP A 148 5.13 -1.29 9.94
N ASP A 149 4.72 -2.48 10.39
CA ASP A 149 3.37 -3.01 10.21
C ASP A 149 2.86 -3.60 11.53
N ALA A 150 1.55 -3.77 11.65
CA ALA A 150 0.90 -4.33 12.85
C ALA A 150 0.67 -5.85 12.74
N LEU A 151 1.30 -6.51 11.77
CA LEU A 151 1.10 -7.94 11.53
C LEU A 151 1.79 -8.78 12.61
N PRO A 152 1.21 -9.92 12.99
CA PRO A 152 1.88 -10.87 13.87
C PRO A 152 3.13 -11.43 13.19
N THR A 153 4.15 -11.76 13.98
CA THR A 153 5.42 -12.25 13.45
C THR A 153 5.68 -13.70 13.83
N VAL A 154 6.37 -14.41 12.92
CA VAL A 154 6.88 -15.76 13.13
C VAL A 154 8.34 -15.84 12.76
N ARG A 155 9.04 -16.85 13.30
CA ARG A 155 10.42 -17.18 12.95
C ARG A 155 10.45 -18.40 12.05
N ALA A 156 11.04 -18.29 10.89
CA ALA A 156 11.19 -19.39 9.95
C ALA A 156 12.16 -20.46 10.49
N VAL A 157 11.80 -21.73 10.33
CA VAL A 157 12.63 -22.88 10.71
C VAL A 157 13.33 -23.45 9.49
N ASP A 158 12.64 -23.56 8.37
CA ASP A 158 13.18 -24.15 7.14
C ASP A 158 13.62 -23.07 6.15
N ALA A 159 14.65 -23.36 5.37
CA ALA A 159 15.03 -22.52 4.24
C ALA A 159 14.06 -22.70 3.07
N GLN A 160 13.84 -21.64 2.32
CA GLN A 160 13.08 -21.64 1.07
C GLN A 160 13.80 -20.78 0.03
N ALA A 161 13.97 -21.32 -1.19
CA ALA A 161 14.44 -20.54 -2.32
C ALA A 161 13.31 -19.70 -2.91
N GLU A 162 13.65 -18.56 -3.50
CA GLU A 162 12.69 -17.78 -4.28
C GLU A 162 12.24 -18.54 -5.53
N SER A 163 11.01 -18.27 -5.98
CA SER A 163 10.55 -18.73 -7.29
C SER A 163 11.18 -17.90 -8.41
N SER A 164 11.59 -18.56 -9.49
CA SER A 164 12.13 -17.89 -10.68
C SER A 164 11.06 -17.40 -11.65
N ASP A 165 9.83 -17.90 -11.50
CA ASP A 165 8.69 -17.59 -12.34
C ASP A 165 7.45 -17.38 -11.47
N PHE A 166 6.82 -16.21 -11.55
CA PHE A 166 5.71 -15.79 -10.70
C PHE A 166 4.88 -14.69 -11.36
N GLY A 167 3.63 -14.54 -10.91
CA GLY A 167 2.70 -13.50 -11.33
C GLY A 167 2.16 -12.71 -10.13
N TYR A 168 1.52 -11.59 -10.44
CA TYR A 168 0.88 -10.75 -9.45
C TYR A 168 -0.47 -10.24 -9.96
N ILE A 169 -1.55 -10.67 -9.32
CA ILE A 169 -2.90 -10.14 -9.47
C ILE A 169 -2.98 -8.93 -8.54
N ARG A 170 -3.30 -7.76 -9.08
CA ARG A 170 -3.31 -6.50 -8.34
C ARG A 170 -4.55 -5.68 -8.65
N TRP A 171 -4.87 -4.76 -7.79
CA TRP A 171 -5.99 -3.85 -7.99
C TRP A 171 -5.93 -3.15 -9.36
N GLY A 172 -7.07 -3.21 -10.09
CA GLY A 172 -7.18 -2.69 -11.45
C GLY A 172 -6.57 -3.59 -12.54
N ASP A 173 -6.16 -4.82 -12.17
CA ASP A 173 -5.67 -5.86 -13.06
C ASP A 173 -5.93 -7.20 -12.34
N ASP A 174 -7.19 -7.44 -12.00
CA ASP A 174 -7.67 -8.50 -11.11
C ASP A 174 -8.69 -9.44 -11.77
N GLU A 175 -9.03 -9.19 -13.03
CA GLU A 175 -9.87 -10.08 -13.83
C GLU A 175 -9.13 -11.40 -14.14
N VAL A 176 -9.83 -12.52 -13.93
CA VAL A 176 -9.28 -13.86 -14.11
C VAL A 176 -10.26 -14.79 -14.80
N THR A 177 -9.75 -15.86 -15.43
CA THR A 177 -10.56 -16.99 -15.86
C THR A 177 -10.45 -18.10 -14.83
N LEU A 178 -11.57 -18.49 -14.21
CA LEU A 178 -11.62 -19.63 -13.29
C LEU A 178 -11.46 -20.94 -14.07
N LEU A 179 -10.44 -21.72 -13.74
CA LEU A 179 -10.18 -23.03 -14.37
C LEU A 179 -10.70 -24.18 -13.51
N SER A 180 -10.48 -24.12 -12.20
CA SER A 180 -10.99 -25.10 -11.22
C SER A 180 -11.01 -24.49 -9.83
N ASP A 181 -11.90 -25.01 -8.97
CA ASP A 181 -12.02 -24.60 -7.56
C ASP A 181 -12.42 -25.84 -6.75
N ASP A 182 -11.67 -26.14 -5.68
CA ASP A 182 -11.95 -27.24 -4.74
C ASP A 182 -12.58 -26.74 -3.42
N GLY A 183 -12.89 -25.45 -3.34
CA GLY A 183 -13.47 -24.79 -2.17
C GLY A 183 -12.42 -24.31 -1.16
N GLN A 184 -11.16 -24.68 -1.30
CA GLN A 184 -10.03 -24.18 -0.50
C GLN A 184 -9.03 -23.41 -1.35
N THR A 185 -8.69 -23.98 -2.51
CA THR A 185 -7.81 -23.39 -3.50
C THR A 185 -8.43 -23.44 -4.89
N ALA A 186 -8.14 -22.43 -5.68
CA ALA A 186 -8.59 -22.36 -7.06
C ALA A 186 -7.40 -22.17 -8.00
N LYS A 187 -7.52 -22.74 -9.20
CA LYS A 187 -6.64 -22.40 -10.33
C LYS A 187 -7.31 -21.38 -11.20
N VAL A 188 -6.61 -20.29 -11.45
CA VAL A 188 -7.09 -19.20 -12.30
C VAL A 188 -6.07 -18.90 -13.38
N LEU A 189 -6.54 -18.51 -14.56
CA LEU A 189 -5.72 -17.93 -15.59
C LEU A 189 -5.81 -16.41 -15.47
N HIS A 190 -4.68 -15.77 -15.15
CA HIS A 190 -4.51 -14.32 -15.14
C HIS A 190 -3.55 -13.95 -16.27
N ARG A 191 -4.01 -13.19 -17.24
CA ARG A 191 -3.29 -12.93 -18.49
C ARG A 191 -2.91 -14.25 -19.20
N ASP A 192 -1.64 -14.59 -19.27
CA ASP A 192 -1.07 -15.81 -19.88
C ASP A 192 -0.56 -16.83 -18.83
N ARG A 193 -0.82 -16.58 -17.54
CA ARG A 193 -0.31 -17.39 -16.43
C ARG A 193 -1.41 -18.09 -15.65
N VAL A 194 -1.22 -19.39 -15.41
CA VAL A 194 -2.04 -20.14 -14.45
C VAL A 194 -1.47 -19.97 -13.06
N MET A 195 -2.29 -19.41 -12.16
CA MET A 195 -1.96 -19.19 -10.75
C MET A 195 -2.86 -20.02 -9.84
N THR A 196 -2.34 -20.43 -8.68
CA THR A 196 -3.13 -21.02 -7.60
C THR A 196 -3.38 -19.95 -6.55
N VAL A 197 -4.67 -19.71 -6.24
CA VAL A 197 -5.10 -18.69 -5.29
C VAL A 197 -6.05 -19.32 -4.24
N PRO A 198 -6.18 -18.75 -3.02
CA PRO A 198 -7.21 -19.18 -2.09
C PRO A 198 -8.61 -18.93 -2.65
N SER A 199 -9.51 -19.92 -2.60
CA SER A 199 -10.88 -19.78 -3.15
C SER A 199 -11.66 -18.62 -2.55
N LYS A 200 -11.43 -18.28 -1.27
CA LYS A 200 -12.06 -17.14 -0.59
C LYS A 200 -11.67 -15.77 -1.15
N GLY A 201 -10.61 -15.70 -1.95
CA GLY A 201 -10.19 -14.48 -2.66
C GLY A 201 -10.90 -14.28 -3.99
N LEU A 202 -11.71 -15.25 -4.44
CA LEU A 202 -12.45 -15.14 -5.71
C LEU A 202 -13.79 -14.46 -5.48
N TYR A 203 -14.19 -13.64 -6.44
CA TYR A 203 -15.51 -13.02 -6.49
C TYR A 203 -15.95 -12.77 -7.93
N GLN A 204 -17.25 -12.57 -8.12
CA GLN A 204 -17.80 -12.19 -9.42
C GLN A 204 -18.28 -10.75 -9.39
N LYS A 205 -17.99 -10.04 -10.47
CA LYS A 205 -18.50 -8.71 -10.75
C LYS A 205 -18.96 -8.68 -12.21
N ASP A 206 -20.22 -8.30 -12.44
CA ASP A 206 -20.83 -8.23 -13.77
C ASP A 206 -20.69 -9.53 -14.59
N GLY A 207 -20.71 -10.70 -13.92
CA GLY A 207 -20.55 -12.02 -14.54
C GLY A 207 -19.11 -12.43 -14.86
N VAL A 208 -18.12 -11.59 -14.55
CA VAL A 208 -16.70 -11.86 -14.74
C VAL A 208 -16.07 -12.28 -13.41
N TRP A 209 -15.16 -13.25 -13.45
CA TRP A 209 -14.39 -13.66 -12.27
C TRP A 209 -13.23 -12.70 -12.01
N HIS A 210 -13.05 -12.35 -10.76
CA HIS A 210 -11.96 -11.57 -10.23
C HIS A 210 -11.30 -12.31 -9.07
N ALA A 211 -10.04 -11.99 -8.82
CA ALA A 211 -9.33 -12.44 -7.63
C ALA A 211 -8.80 -11.26 -6.82
N SER A 212 -8.87 -11.38 -5.50
CA SER A 212 -8.20 -10.44 -4.58
C SER A 212 -6.71 -10.35 -4.89
N GLU A 213 -6.10 -9.22 -4.57
CA GLU A 213 -4.66 -9.01 -4.77
C GLU A 213 -3.84 -10.13 -4.14
N ILE A 214 -3.03 -10.80 -4.96
CA ILE A 214 -2.21 -11.93 -4.56
C ILE A 214 -1.11 -12.21 -5.57
N THR A 215 0.02 -12.73 -5.10
CA THR A 215 1.11 -13.25 -5.94
C THR A 215 1.29 -14.75 -5.71
N ASP A 216 1.87 -15.45 -6.66
CA ASP A 216 2.38 -16.81 -6.48
C ASP A 216 3.90 -16.86 -6.25
N TYR A 217 4.51 -15.70 -5.94
CA TYR A 217 5.91 -15.57 -5.57
C TYR A 217 6.24 -16.26 -4.25
N PHE A 218 7.31 -17.08 -4.24
CA PHE A 218 7.86 -17.66 -3.03
C PHE A 218 9.02 -16.80 -2.50
N LEU A 219 8.91 -16.41 -1.22
CA LEU A 219 9.93 -15.62 -0.55
C LEU A 219 11.25 -16.39 -0.42
N PRO A 220 12.41 -15.76 -0.67
CA PRO A 220 13.71 -16.32 -0.26
C PRO A 220 13.84 -16.23 1.27
N VAL A 221 13.80 -17.38 1.94
CA VAL A 221 13.79 -17.44 3.42
C VAL A 221 14.94 -18.31 3.90
N SER A 222 15.66 -17.83 4.91
CA SER A 222 16.66 -18.57 5.67
C SER A 222 16.14 -18.95 7.06
N PRO A 223 16.60 -20.05 7.66
CA PRO A 223 16.27 -20.37 9.05
C PRO A 223 16.62 -19.19 9.97
N GLY A 224 15.68 -18.84 10.84
CA GLY A 224 15.81 -17.70 11.76
C GLY A 224 15.29 -16.36 11.23
N ASP A 225 14.94 -16.26 9.95
CA ASP A 225 14.29 -15.05 9.41
C ASP A 225 12.95 -14.79 10.11
N THR A 226 12.67 -13.51 10.38
CA THR A 226 11.37 -13.08 10.88
C THR A 226 10.46 -12.73 9.70
N LEU A 227 9.25 -13.27 9.72
CA LEU A 227 8.21 -13.02 8.73
C LEU A 227 7.00 -12.37 9.39
N SER A 228 6.48 -11.28 8.82
CA SER A 228 5.19 -10.68 9.20
C SER A 228 4.06 -11.45 8.51
N VAL A 229 3.15 -12.04 9.28
CA VAL A 229 2.12 -12.95 8.79
C VAL A 229 0.89 -12.17 8.35
N ILE A 230 0.54 -12.26 7.06
CA ILE A 230 -0.68 -11.68 6.52
C ILE A 230 -1.83 -12.68 6.70
N GLU A 231 -1.58 -13.94 6.33
CA GLU A 231 -2.61 -14.97 6.35
C GLU A 231 -2.01 -16.38 6.26
N GLU A 232 -2.61 -17.32 6.99
CA GLU A 232 -2.35 -18.75 6.85
C GLU A 232 -3.45 -19.40 6.00
N THR A 233 -3.05 -20.16 4.98
CA THR A 233 -3.97 -20.79 4.01
C THR A 233 -3.51 -22.21 3.67
N PRO A 234 -4.35 -23.03 2.99
CA PRO A 234 -3.91 -24.33 2.48
C PRO A 234 -2.71 -24.29 1.52
N ILE A 235 -2.45 -23.15 0.88
CA ILE A 235 -1.27 -22.97 -0.01
C ILE A 235 0.01 -22.85 0.81
N GLY A 236 -0.07 -22.25 2.01
CA GLY A 236 1.04 -21.95 2.90
C GLY A 236 0.82 -20.67 3.67
N LEU A 237 1.88 -20.13 4.22
CA LEU A 237 1.90 -18.86 4.93
C LEU A 237 2.09 -17.72 3.91
N TYR A 238 1.06 -16.87 3.74
CA TYR A 238 1.19 -15.63 2.99
C TYR A 238 1.74 -14.57 3.94
N ALA A 239 2.95 -14.09 3.67
CA ALA A 239 3.71 -13.31 4.62
C ALA A 239 4.59 -12.26 3.94
N LYS A 240 5.18 -11.38 4.76
CA LYS A 240 6.21 -10.43 4.34
C LYS A 240 7.55 -10.83 4.94
N LYS A 241 8.61 -10.68 4.13
CA LYS A 241 9.99 -10.58 4.61
C LYS A 241 10.49 -9.17 4.32
N GLY A 242 10.64 -8.36 5.36
CA GLY A 242 10.80 -6.92 5.19
C GLY A 242 9.60 -6.31 4.47
N SER A 243 9.82 -5.64 3.35
CA SER A 243 8.75 -5.02 2.56
C SER A 243 8.20 -5.89 1.42
N VAL A 244 8.78 -7.06 1.19
CA VAL A 244 8.39 -7.96 0.10
C VAL A 244 7.38 -8.98 0.58
N THR A 245 6.26 -9.13 -0.15
CA THR A 245 5.20 -10.08 0.14
C THR A 245 5.27 -11.29 -0.78
N GLY A 246 5.00 -12.47 -0.23
CA GLY A 246 4.96 -13.74 -0.96
C GLY A 246 4.61 -14.92 -0.05
N TRP A 247 4.79 -16.12 -0.56
CA TRP A 247 4.48 -17.36 0.12
C TRP A 247 5.71 -17.96 0.82
N TYR A 248 5.48 -18.49 2.02
CA TYR A 248 6.40 -19.36 2.72
C TYR A 248 5.70 -20.68 3.04
N LYS A 249 6.35 -21.82 2.67
CA LYS A 249 5.81 -23.17 2.83
C LYS A 249 6.57 -24.01 3.85
N GLY A 250 7.66 -23.46 4.41
CA GLY A 250 8.46 -24.12 5.44
C GLY A 250 7.79 -24.06 6.81
N ARG A 251 8.37 -24.79 7.78
CA ARG A 251 7.95 -24.73 9.18
C ARG A 251 8.36 -23.41 9.81
N TYR A 252 7.58 -22.97 10.77
CA TYR A 252 7.81 -21.72 11.52
C TYR A 252 7.42 -21.88 13.00
N GLU A 253 7.89 -20.97 13.82
CA GLU A 253 7.59 -20.88 15.25
C GLU A 253 7.07 -19.48 15.57
N ALA A 254 6.17 -19.36 16.56
CA ALA A 254 5.70 -18.06 17.02
C ALA A 254 6.86 -17.23 17.60
N CYS A 255 6.91 -15.94 17.30
CA CYS A 255 7.78 -15.01 18.00
C CYS A 255 7.13 -14.67 19.36
N HIS A 256 7.85 -14.94 20.46
CA HIS A 256 7.44 -14.61 21.83
C HIS A 256 7.97 -13.25 22.26
#